data_eb0294584236d860c23572b446036810
#
_entry.id   eb0294584236d860c23572b446036810
#
_cell.length_a   1.000
_cell.length_b   1.000
_cell.length_c   1.000
_cell.angle_alpha   90.00
_cell.angle_beta   90.00
_cell.angle_gamma   90.00
#
_symmetry.space_group_name_H-M   'P 1'
#
loop_
_entity.id
_entity.type
_entity.pdbx_description
1 polymer ?
#
loop_
_entity_poly.entity_id
_entity_poly.type
_entity_poly.pdbx_seq_one_letter_code
_entity_poly.pdbx_strand_id
1 'polypeptide(L)'
;MGNFIGDKFISDQGNEFTIAENLSGVEIKDIKRAIMQCDVLNKIDEKKNSYNVRVHYIGEVFTKASIETSKAAEDPEKLVEDPISIQQIWIAGGYINMYVMFEIQLNPRPQANKHMLNLVHEGNTLTLRHNAYGETFHTVTENDDIQQQNKDIIQWGFAGAYVSFQI
;
A
#
# COMPACT_ATOMS: atom_id res chain seq x y z
N MET A 1 -0.55 -2.08 12.34
CA MET A 1 -1.32 -1.24 11.40
C MET A 1 -2.54 -0.72 12.12
N GLY A 2 -3.06 0.44 11.74
CA GLY A 2 -4.21 1.08 12.38
C GLY A 2 -4.56 2.41 11.75
N ASN A 3 -5.49 3.12 12.38
CA ASN A 3 -6.01 4.40 11.89
C ASN A 3 -5.68 5.53 12.86
N PHE A 4 -5.36 6.70 12.32
CA PHE A 4 -5.34 7.93 13.11
C PHE A 4 -6.75 8.50 13.26
N ILE A 5 -7.12 8.81 14.49
CA ILE A 5 -8.38 9.47 14.85
C ILE A 5 -8.01 10.65 15.75
N GLY A 6 -7.97 11.85 15.15
CA GLY A 6 -7.39 13.02 15.80
C GLY A 6 -5.89 12.81 16.08
N ASP A 7 -5.48 12.94 17.32
CA ASP A 7 -4.11 12.78 17.80
C ASP A 7 -3.77 11.35 18.29
N LYS A 8 -4.71 10.42 18.16
CA LYS A 8 -4.57 9.04 18.60
C LYS A 8 -4.43 8.08 17.44
N PHE A 9 -3.62 7.04 17.65
CA PHE A 9 -3.54 5.91 16.75
C PHE A 9 -4.29 4.72 17.36
N ILE A 10 -5.28 4.20 16.64
CA ILE A 10 -6.05 3.03 17.02
C ILE A 10 -5.58 1.85 16.16
N SER A 11 -4.95 0.87 16.78
CA SER A 11 -4.51 -0.32 16.06
C SER A 11 -5.70 -1.18 15.62
N ASP A 12 -5.47 -2.02 14.62
CA ASP A 12 -6.48 -2.97 14.12
C ASP A 12 -6.96 -3.99 15.20
N GLN A 13 -6.21 -4.15 16.28
CA GLN A 13 -6.60 -4.94 17.45
C GLN A 13 -7.36 -4.13 18.51
N GLY A 14 -7.63 -2.85 18.25
CA GLY A 14 -8.36 -1.98 19.16
C GLY A 14 -7.52 -1.37 20.29
N ASN A 15 -6.19 -1.46 20.25
CA ASN A 15 -5.33 -0.76 21.19
C ASN A 15 -5.26 0.73 20.82
N GLU A 16 -5.37 1.58 21.82
CA GLU A 16 -5.26 3.03 21.68
C GLU A 16 -3.85 3.51 22.04
N PHE A 17 -3.22 4.27 21.19
CA PHE A 17 -1.91 4.84 21.39
C PHE A 17 -1.97 6.36 21.31
N THR A 18 -1.58 7.03 22.39
CA THR A 18 -1.37 8.47 22.46
C THR A 18 0.11 8.74 22.19
N ILE A 19 0.41 9.55 21.21
CA ILE A 19 1.78 9.87 20.82
C ILE A 19 2.34 10.91 21.80
N ALA A 20 3.20 10.48 22.73
CA ALA A 20 3.89 11.37 23.65
C ALA A 20 5.14 11.98 23.00
N GLU A 21 5.80 11.26 22.09
CA GLU A 21 6.99 11.70 21.39
C GLU A 21 7.00 11.12 19.97
N ASN A 22 7.22 11.97 18.98
CA ASN A 22 7.30 11.57 17.58
C ASN A 22 8.72 11.81 17.03
N LEU A 23 9.49 10.73 16.90
CA LEU A 23 10.84 10.74 16.32
C LEU A 23 10.86 10.39 14.82
N SER A 24 9.71 10.04 14.24
CA SER A 24 9.63 9.65 12.83
C SER A 24 9.89 10.81 11.87
N GLY A 25 9.73 12.06 12.32
CA GLY A 25 9.79 13.25 11.48
C GLY A 25 8.58 13.42 10.55
N VAL A 26 7.59 12.53 10.64
CA VAL A 26 6.38 12.55 9.80
C VAL A 26 5.28 13.35 10.48
N GLU A 27 4.67 14.30 9.76
CA GLU A 27 3.46 15.00 10.22
C GLU A 27 2.24 14.12 10.01
N ILE A 28 1.48 13.86 11.08
CA ILE A 28 0.36 12.90 11.09
C ILE A 28 -0.99 13.47 10.67
N LYS A 29 -1.09 14.79 10.53
CA LYS A 29 -2.36 15.52 10.38
C LYS A 29 -3.29 14.99 9.28
N ASP A 30 -2.72 14.58 8.13
CA ASP A 30 -3.48 14.15 6.97
C ASP A 30 -3.45 12.63 6.75
N ILE A 31 -2.72 11.91 7.62
CA ILE A 31 -2.61 10.45 7.52
C ILE A 31 -3.82 9.81 8.19
N LYS A 32 -4.58 9.04 7.44
CA LYS A 32 -5.75 8.31 7.96
C LYS A 32 -5.37 6.92 8.45
N ARG A 33 -4.61 6.17 7.66
CA ARG A 33 -4.21 4.81 7.96
C ARG A 33 -2.71 4.63 7.79
N ALA A 34 -2.08 3.96 8.76
CA ALA A 34 -0.63 3.82 8.78
C ALA A 34 -0.14 2.50 9.39
N ILE A 35 1.11 2.18 9.11
CA ILE A 35 1.95 1.32 9.94
C ILE A 35 2.73 2.23 10.87
N MET A 36 2.70 1.92 12.16
CA MET A 36 3.44 2.65 13.17
C MET A 36 4.37 1.68 13.92
N GLN A 37 5.63 2.09 14.10
CA GLN A 37 6.58 1.44 15.00
C GLN A 37 6.86 2.35 16.17
N CYS A 38 6.67 1.85 17.38
CA CYS A 38 6.78 2.64 18.59
C CYS A 38 7.26 1.82 19.78
N ASP A 39 7.81 2.51 20.78
CA ASP A 39 8.02 1.99 22.12
C ASP A 39 6.86 2.39 23.02
N VAL A 40 6.35 1.46 23.80
CA VAL A 40 5.39 1.75 24.87
C VAL A 40 6.13 2.36 26.05
N LEU A 41 5.78 3.59 26.40
CA LEU A 41 6.36 4.30 27.54
C LEU A 41 5.68 3.92 28.85
N ASN A 42 4.34 3.98 28.84
CA ASN A 42 3.52 3.57 29.97
C ASN A 42 2.08 3.30 29.53
N LYS A 43 1.36 2.55 30.35
CA LYS A 43 -0.07 2.33 30.21
C LYS A 43 -0.83 3.50 30.84
N ILE A 44 -1.82 4.06 30.12
CA ILE A 44 -2.60 5.22 30.59
C ILE A 44 -3.73 4.75 31.51
N ASP A 45 -4.40 3.65 31.16
CA ASP A 45 -5.54 3.11 31.89
C ASP A 45 -5.40 1.59 32.03
N GLU A 46 -5.35 1.11 33.27
CA GLU A 46 -5.21 -0.32 33.57
C GLU A 46 -6.38 -1.18 33.05
N LYS A 47 -7.56 -0.57 32.91
CA LYS A 47 -8.77 -1.24 32.41
C LYS A 47 -8.95 -1.18 30.91
N LYS A 48 -8.16 -0.35 30.23
CA LYS A 48 -8.21 -0.17 28.78
C LYS A 48 -6.85 -0.48 28.17
N ASN A 49 -6.84 -0.92 26.92
CA ASN A 49 -5.62 -1.09 26.14
C ASN A 49 -5.18 0.27 25.56
N SER A 50 -4.85 1.21 26.46
CA SER A 50 -4.49 2.58 26.13
C SER A 50 -3.09 2.89 26.67
N TYR A 51 -2.21 3.41 25.82
CA TYR A 51 -0.78 3.54 26.07
C TYR A 51 -0.25 4.88 25.59
N ASN A 52 0.70 5.45 26.32
CA ASN A 52 1.58 6.50 25.81
C ASN A 52 2.75 5.85 25.07
N VAL A 53 3.09 6.38 23.90
CA VAL A 53 4.13 5.82 23.05
C VAL A 53 5.11 6.86 22.55
N ARG A 54 6.35 6.39 22.30
CA ARG A 54 7.36 7.09 21.50
C ARG A 54 7.40 6.45 20.12
N VAL A 55 7.15 7.24 19.10
CA VAL A 55 7.05 6.76 17.72
C VAL A 55 8.39 6.94 17.01
N HIS A 56 8.88 5.87 16.37
CA HIS A 56 10.12 5.85 15.58
C HIS A 56 9.85 5.89 14.08
N TYR A 57 8.75 5.29 13.64
CA TYR A 57 8.40 5.21 12.23
C TYR A 57 6.89 5.29 12.03
N ILE A 58 6.51 6.06 11.02
CA ILE A 58 5.13 6.11 10.48
C ILE A 58 5.23 5.97 8.96
N GLY A 59 4.58 4.94 8.42
CA GLY A 59 4.40 4.75 7.00
C GLY A 59 2.92 4.80 6.64
N GLU A 60 2.54 5.76 5.79
CA GLU A 60 1.16 5.83 5.29
C GLU A 60 0.83 4.58 4.50
N VAL A 61 -0.38 4.05 4.69
CA VAL A 61 -0.88 2.89 3.96
C VAL A 61 -1.83 3.36 2.88
N PHE A 62 -1.55 2.98 1.64
CA PHE A 62 -2.49 3.18 0.55
C PHE A 62 -3.85 2.57 0.92
N THR A 63 -4.88 3.40 0.97
CA THR A 63 -6.19 3.00 1.45
C THR A 63 -7.28 3.42 0.48
N LYS A 64 -8.13 2.48 0.08
CA LYS A 64 -9.21 2.68 -0.88
C LYS A 64 -10.43 1.83 -0.51
N ALA A 65 -11.62 2.23 -0.91
CA ALA A 65 -12.77 1.34 -0.86
C ALA A 65 -12.66 0.27 -1.95
N SER A 66 -13.20 -0.91 -1.70
CA SER A 66 -13.44 -1.91 -2.76
C SER A 66 -14.49 -1.38 -3.73
N ILE A 67 -14.45 -1.84 -4.97
CA ILE A 67 -15.30 -1.35 -6.06
C ILE A 67 -16.09 -2.54 -6.63
N GLU A 68 -17.39 -2.38 -6.82
CA GLU A 68 -18.19 -3.35 -7.53
C GLU A 68 -17.75 -3.47 -9.01
N THR A 69 -17.70 -4.69 -9.54
CA THR A 69 -17.24 -4.97 -10.92
C THR A 69 -17.98 -4.13 -11.96
N SER A 70 -19.28 -3.95 -11.80
CA SER A 70 -20.12 -3.11 -12.69
C SER A 70 -19.63 -1.65 -12.75
N LYS A 71 -19.25 -1.09 -11.60
CA LYS A 71 -18.69 0.27 -11.51
C LYS A 71 -17.25 0.36 -11.97
N ALA A 72 -16.47 -0.69 -11.74
CA ALA A 72 -15.10 -0.74 -12.24
C ALA A 72 -15.08 -0.78 -13.78
N ALA A 73 -16.07 -1.43 -14.41
CA ALA A 73 -16.18 -1.52 -15.87
C ALA A 73 -16.46 -0.18 -16.57
N GLU A 74 -16.90 0.85 -15.86
CA GLU A 74 -17.03 2.20 -16.39
C GLU A 74 -15.69 2.86 -16.71
N ASP A 75 -14.59 2.31 -16.15
CA ASP A 75 -13.23 2.80 -16.35
C ASP A 75 -12.30 1.60 -16.56
N PRO A 76 -11.99 1.26 -17.83
CA PRO A 76 -11.18 0.08 -18.17
C PRO A 76 -9.81 0.03 -17.48
N GLU A 77 -9.23 1.19 -17.12
CA GLU A 77 -7.94 1.23 -16.42
C GLU A 77 -8.01 0.58 -15.03
N LYS A 78 -9.20 0.53 -14.41
CA LYS A 78 -9.42 -0.11 -13.11
C LYS A 78 -9.46 -1.64 -13.18
N LEU A 79 -9.59 -2.21 -14.36
CA LEU A 79 -9.70 -3.65 -14.59
C LEU A 79 -8.42 -4.28 -15.15
N VAL A 80 -7.38 -3.51 -15.38
CA VAL A 80 -6.09 -4.02 -15.88
C VAL A 80 -5.50 -5.04 -14.91
N GLU A 81 -4.87 -6.07 -15.46
CA GLU A 81 -4.31 -7.23 -14.76
C GLU A 81 -2.80 -7.35 -14.96
N ASP A 82 -2.07 -6.26 -14.79
CA ASP A 82 -0.61 -6.32 -14.83
C ASP A 82 -0.06 -7.18 -13.67
N PRO A 83 1.09 -7.83 -13.84
CA PRO A 83 1.65 -8.71 -12.84
C PRO A 83 1.84 -8.04 -11.48
N ILE A 84 1.35 -8.69 -10.43
CA ILE A 84 1.52 -8.29 -9.04
C ILE A 84 1.57 -9.54 -8.16
N SER A 85 2.42 -9.53 -7.13
CA SER A 85 2.55 -10.63 -6.19
C SER A 85 1.98 -10.22 -4.83
N ILE A 86 1.01 -10.99 -4.33
CA ILE A 86 0.49 -10.85 -2.97
C ILE A 86 1.36 -11.69 -2.05
N GLN A 87 2.16 -11.03 -1.22
CA GLN A 87 3.06 -11.70 -0.27
C GLN A 87 2.34 -12.06 1.03
N GLN A 88 1.42 -11.20 1.47
CA GLN A 88 0.60 -11.39 2.67
C GLN A 88 -0.78 -10.81 2.44
N ILE A 89 -1.79 -11.45 3.05
CA ILE A 89 -3.17 -10.96 3.09
C ILE A 89 -3.77 -11.27 4.46
N TRP A 90 -4.48 -10.30 5.04
CA TRP A 90 -5.21 -10.49 6.30
C TRP A 90 -6.39 -9.53 6.41
N ILE A 91 -7.37 -9.89 7.24
CA ILE A 91 -8.53 -9.05 7.53
C ILE A 91 -8.38 -8.50 8.95
N ALA A 92 -8.39 -7.19 9.08
CA ALA A 92 -8.36 -6.52 10.38
C ALA A 92 -8.82 -5.06 10.26
N GLY A 93 -9.41 -4.51 11.32
CA GLY A 93 -9.82 -3.11 11.39
C GLY A 93 -10.90 -2.71 10.38
N GLY A 94 -11.67 -3.65 9.82
CA GLY A 94 -12.65 -3.39 8.77
C GLY A 94 -12.06 -3.30 7.36
N TYR A 95 -10.85 -3.83 7.19
CA TYR A 95 -10.13 -3.81 5.91
C TYR A 95 -9.62 -5.19 5.53
N ILE A 96 -9.53 -5.42 4.22
CA ILE A 96 -8.61 -6.40 3.65
C ILE A 96 -7.27 -5.70 3.47
N ASN A 97 -6.27 -6.18 4.17
CA ASN A 97 -4.92 -5.66 4.15
C ASN A 97 -4.02 -6.61 3.36
N MET A 98 -3.12 -6.06 2.58
CA MET A 98 -2.16 -6.84 1.81
C MET A 98 -0.77 -6.20 1.88
N TYR A 99 0.25 -7.05 1.85
CA TYR A 99 1.58 -6.65 1.43
C TYR A 99 1.79 -7.20 0.02
N VAL A 100 2.00 -6.29 -0.92
CA VAL A 100 2.15 -6.62 -2.34
C VAL A 100 3.52 -6.23 -2.85
N MET A 101 4.00 -6.95 -3.87
CA MET A 101 5.22 -6.61 -4.60
C MET A 101 4.92 -6.56 -6.09
N PHE A 102 5.49 -5.60 -6.77
CA PHE A 102 5.37 -5.39 -8.21
C PHE A 102 6.67 -4.85 -8.80
N GLU A 103 6.82 -5.03 -10.10
CA GLU A 103 7.98 -4.53 -10.83
C GLU A 103 7.92 -3.03 -11.01
N ILE A 104 9.09 -2.40 -10.95
CA ILE A 104 9.28 -0.98 -11.22
C ILE A 104 10.53 -0.77 -12.08
N GLN A 105 10.51 0.25 -12.91
CA GLN A 105 11.70 0.69 -13.61
C GLN A 105 12.52 1.60 -12.68
N LEU A 106 13.78 1.23 -12.47
CA LEU A 106 14.70 1.97 -11.60
C LEU A 106 15.48 3.05 -12.35
N ASN A 107 15.86 2.76 -13.60
CA ASN A 107 16.65 3.68 -14.43
C ASN A 107 16.33 3.47 -15.92
N PRO A 108 16.05 4.55 -16.69
CA PRO A 108 15.64 5.84 -16.19
C PRO A 108 14.36 5.75 -15.38
N ARG A 109 14.27 6.44 -14.26
CA ARG A 109 13.05 6.44 -13.45
C ARG A 109 11.98 7.28 -14.15
N PRO A 110 10.84 6.72 -14.52
CA PRO A 110 9.74 7.48 -15.12
C PRO A 110 9.27 8.60 -14.17
N GLN A 111 8.94 9.76 -14.71
CA GLN A 111 8.59 10.92 -13.88
C GLN A 111 7.30 10.77 -13.08
N ALA A 112 6.45 9.78 -13.38
CA ALA A 112 5.11 9.70 -12.79
C ALA A 112 4.49 8.29 -12.77
N ASN A 113 5.25 7.23 -12.55
CA ASN A 113 4.63 5.90 -12.51
C ASN A 113 3.92 5.70 -11.17
N LYS A 114 2.65 6.04 -11.20
CA LYS A 114 1.73 5.74 -10.12
C LYS A 114 1.00 4.47 -10.48
N HIS A 115 1.52 3.33 -10.04
CA HIS A 115 0.78 2.08 -10.15
C HIS A 115 -0.61 2.25 -9.53
N MET A 116 -1.64 1.81 -10.24
CA MET A 116 -3.00 1.84 -9.73
C MET A 116 -3.39 0.46 -9.22
N LEU A 117 -3.88 0.41 -7.99
CA LEU A 117 -4.40 -0.80 -7.36
C LEU A 117 -5.89 -0.62 -7.07
N ASN A 118 -6.70 -1.62 -7.43
CA ASN A 118 -8.11 -1.69 -7.08
C ASN A 118 -8.44 -3.09 -6.55
N LEU A 119 -9.25 -3.16 -5.51
CA LEU A 119 -9.91 -4.40 -5.10
C LEU A 119 -11.32 -4.38 -5.68
N VAL A 120 -11.58 -5.26 -6.63
CA VAL A 120 -12.88 -5.34 -7.31
C VAL A 120 -13.65 -6.53 -6.74
N HIS A 121 -14.96 -6.35 -6.51
CA HIS A 121 -15.80 -7.42 -5.99
C HIS A 121 -16.98 -7.73 -6.91
N GLU A 122 -17.32 -9.02 -6.98
CA GLU A 122 -18.51 -9.55 -7.64
C GLU A 122 -19.09 -10.67 -6.79
N GLY A 123 -20.25 -10.41 -6.17
CA GLY A 123 -20.80 -11.33 -5.17
C GLY A 123 -19.79 -11.57 -4.03
N ASN A 124 -19.38 -12.83 -3.85
CA ASN A 124 -18.42 -13.23 -2.82
C ASN A 124 -16.96 -13.32 -3.33
N THR A 125 -16.71 -12.91 -4.56
CA THR A 125 -15.38 -12.98 -5.15
C THR A 125 -14.71 -11.60 -5.08
N LEU A 126 -13.46 -11.59 -4.66
CA LEU A 126 -12.61 -10.42 -4.60
C LEU A 126 -11.42 -10.62 -5.53
N THR A 127 -11.15 -9.64 -6.38
CA THR A 127 -10.02 -9.68 -7.32
C THR A 127 -9.18 -8.41 -7.16
N LEU A 128 -7.89 -8.58 -6.88
CA LEU A 128 -6.95 -7.46 -6.91
C LEU A 128 -6.59 -7.15 -8.37
N ARG A 129 -6.81 -5.92 -8.78
CA ARG A 129 -6.47 -5.38 -10.09
C ARG A 129 -5.28 -4.44 -9.98
N HIS A 130 -4.35 -4.57 -10.90
CA HIS A 130 -3.14 -3.76 -10.96
C HIS A 130 -2.96 -3.20 -12.36
N ASN A 131 -2.77 -1.89 -12.45
CA ASN A 131 -2.38 -1.22 -13.67
C ASN A 131 -1.01 -0.56 -13.43
N ALA A 132 0.00 -1.09 -14.08
CA ALA A 132 1.38 -0.60 -14.02
C ALA A 132 1.66 0.50 -15.07
N TYR A 133 0.66 0.88 -15.87
CA TYR A 133 0.80 1.87 -16.93
C TYR A 133 1.97 1.58 -17.89
N GLY A 134 2.18 0.29 -18.21
CA GLY A 134 3.25 -0.16 -19.08
C GLY A 134 4.61 -0.35 -18.39
N GLU A 135 4.70 -0.14 -17.08
CA GLU A 135 5.89 -0.44 -16.30
C GLU A 135 5.92 -1.92 -15.89
N THR A 136 6.07 -2.78 -16.90
CA THR A 136 6.19 -4.22 -16.72
C THR A 136 7.43 -4.71 -17.44
N PHE A 137 8.10 -5.71 -16.87
CA PHE A 137 9.22 -6.37 -17.52
C PHE A 137 8.70 -7.09 -18.77
N HIS A 138 9.05 -6.57 -19.93
CA HIS A 138 8.84 -7.29 -21.17
C HIS A 138 10.02 -8.24 -21.38
N THR A 139 9.73 -9.52 -21.50
CA THR A 139 10.71 -10.48 -22.02
C THR A 139 11.14 -9.98 -23.40
N VAL A 140 12.44 -9.65 -23.51
CA VAL A 140 13.06 -9.25 -24.79
C VAL A 140 12.80 -10.38 -25.77
N THR A 141 12.06 -10.09 -26.82
CA THR A 141 11.90 -11.02 -27.94
C THR A 141 13.12 -10.89 -28.86
N GLU A 142 13.50 -11.97 -29.55
CA GLU A 142 14.70 -12.03 -30.43
C GLU A 142 14.78 -10.88 -31.47
N ASN A 143 13.68 -10.19 -31.72
CA ASN A 143 13.61 -9.04 -32.65
C ASN A 143 14.01 -7.68 -32.02
N ASP A 144 14.16 -7.62 -30.69
CA ASP A 144 14.52 -6.37 -29.98
C ASP A 144 16.03 -6.13 -29.94
N ASP A 145 16.84 -7.16 -30.26
CA ASP A 145 18.31 -7.11 -30.15
C ASP A 145 19.01 -6.13 -31.12
N ILE A 146 18.34 -5.71 -32.19
CA ILE A 146 18.96 -4.86 -33.23
C ILE A 146 18.84 -3.36 -32.89
N GLN A 147 17.92 -2.97 -32.03
CA GLN A 147 17.78 -1.56 -31.62
C GLN A 147 18.50 -1.19 -30.31
N GLN A 148 19.16 -2.16 -29.68
CA GLN A 148 19.67 -2.03 -28.32
C GLN A 148 21.09 -1.43 -28.20
N GLN A 149 21.77 -1.14 -29.31
CA GLN A 149 23.16 -0.67 -29.25
C GLN A 149 23.35 0.79 -28.78
N ASN A 150 22.27 1.56 -28.54
CA ASN A 150 22.36 2.96 -28.09
C ASN A 150 21.26 3.39 -27.10
N LYS A 151 20.60 2.46 -26.40
CA LYS A 151 19.63 2.84 -25.34
C LYS A 151 20.28 2.71 -23.99
N ASP A 152 20.07 3.71 -23.12
CA ASP A 152 20.38 3.65 -21.71
C ASP A 152 19.92 2.31 -21.15
N ILE A 153 20.77 1.63 -20.41
CA ILE A 153 20.45 0.33 -19.82
C ILE A 153 19.26 0.52 -18.88
N ILE A 154 18.11 -0.02 -19.28
CA ILE A 154 16.92 0.00 -18.42
C ILE A 154 17.16 -0.97 -17.28
N GLN A 155 17.13 -0.47 -16.06
CA GLN A 155 17.23 -1.27 -14.86
C GLN A 155 15.86 -1.47 -14.27
N TRP A 156 15.55 -2.73 -13.94
CA TRP A 156 14.31 -3.12 -13.29
C TRP A 156 14.57 -3.55 -11.85
N GLY A 157 13.56 -3.41 -11.02
CA GLY A 157 13.57 -3.84 -9.63
C GLY A 157 12.16 -4.11 -9.14
N PHE A 158 12.05 -4.35 -7.83
CA PHE A 158 10.77 -4.59 -7.18
C PHE A 158 10.51 -3.53 -6.13
N ALA A 159 9.26 -3.08 -6.08
CA ALA A 159 8.75 -2.27 -4.98
C ALA A 159 7.74 -3.08 -4.16
N GLY A 160 7.76 -2.88 -2.86
CA GLY A 160 6.75 -3.43 -1.96
C GLY A 160 5.87 -2.33 -1.39
N ALA A 161 4.59 -2.61 -1.24
CA ALA A 161 3.64 -1.69 -0.64
C ALA A 161 2.66 -2.40 0.28
N TYR A 162 2.32 -1.74 1.39
CA TYR A 162 1.17 -2.10 2.20
C TYR A 162 -0.06 -1.37 1.68
N VAL A 163 -1.11 -2.13 1.45
CA VAL A 163 -2.39 -1.60 0.93
C VAL A 163 -3.55 -2.10 1.76
N SER A 164 -4.58 -1.29 1.89
CA SER A 164 -5.78 -1.61 2.66
C SER A 164 -7.03 -1.26 1.85
N PHE A 165 -7.93 -2.21 1.72
CA PHE A 165 -9.20 -1.99 1.05
C PHE A 165 -10.34 -2.14 2.05
N GLN A 166 -11.15 -1.10 2.17
CA GLN A 166 -12.36 -1.14 2.99
C GLN A 166 -13.39 -2.06 2.34
N ILE A 167 -13.98 -2.94 3.13
CA ILE A 167 -15.00 -3.93 2.76
C ILE A 167 -16.31 -3.64 3.45
#